data_64d0de3c706a4d6b60da671b6f9091cf
#
_entry.id   64d0de3c706a4d6b60da671b6f9091cf
#
_cell.length_a   1.000
_cell.length_b   1.000
_cell.length_c   1.000
_cell.angle_alpha   90.00
_cell.angle_beta   90.00
_cell.angle_gamma   90.00
#
_symmetry.space_group_name_H-M   'P 1'
#
loop_
_entity.id
_entity.type
_entity.pdbx_description
1 polymer ?
#
loop_
_entity_poly.entity_id
_entity_poly.type
_entity_poly.pdbx_seq_one_letter_code
_entity_poly.pdbx_strand_id
1 'polypeptide(L)'
;MPTNVYRIQGPEGTIPYQQYLINKKNTKLNDISKALIKNVRYDGRDFLTHRQLCIKTGIVTQAKGSAYVECGHTKLVCSVFDPKEVPNKVEYAKTGELQCEFKFATFSCRQRRNYMRDPEERQLCNELRRALEPAICRGEFANFEIQINVLVLENDGSVLATAITAAGLALMDGCIPMYDVIVATSLGIYKNKILVDPTFDEETLCSTITEKEENRGTVMLAYMKNIQQITDFAQNGSINVNMFPEYVQTLIDQNCQLYKIVVSAARNDVIDYFENESQ
;
A
#
# COMPACT_ATOMS: atom_id res chain seq x y z
N MET A 1 -35.67 -27.17 -26.72
CA MET A 1 -34.75 -26.07 -26.97
C MET A 1 -34.07 -26.31 -28.33
N PRO A 2 -34.03 -25.36 -29.23
CA PRO A 2 -33.38 -25.58 -30.54
C PRO A 2 -31.87 -25.76 -30.26
N THR A 3 -31.35 -26.90 -30.65
CA THR A 3 -29.91 -27.18 -30.65
C THR A 3 -29.27 -26.26 -31.67
N ASN A 4 -28.37 -25.41 -31.20
CA ASN A 4 -27.65 -24.43 -32.02
C ASN A 4 -26.65 -25.18 -32.91
N VAL A 5 -27.09 -25.57 -34.13
CA VAL A 5 -26.35 -26.40 -35.09
C VAL A 5 -25.03 -25.72 -35.57
N TYR A 6 -24.86 -24.41 -35.32
CA TYR A 6 -23.67 -23.64 -35.69
C TYR A 6 -22.62 -23.51 -34.58
N ARG A 7 -22.80 -24.19 -33.45
CA ARG A 7 -21.77 -24.16 -32.40
C ARG A 7 -20.61 -25.06 -32.86
N ILE A 8 -19.57 -24.43 -33.36
CA ILE A 8 -18.31 -25.11 -33.66
C ILE A 8 -17.82 -25.71 -32.34
N GLN A 9 -17.85 -27.01 -32.21
CA GLN A 9 -17.21 -27.71 -31.11
C GLN A 9 -15.71 -27.51 -31.29
N GLY A 10 -15.06 -26.91 -30.31
CA GLY A 10 -13.61 -26.80 -30.30
C GLY A 10 -12.96 -28.19 -30.29
N PRO A 11 -11.70 -28.30 -30.71
CA PRO A 11 -11.00 -29.57 -30.74
C PRO A 11 -11.03 -30.27 -29.37
N GLU A 12 -11.27 -31.56 -29.37
CA GLU A 12 -11.18 -32.42 -28.20
C GLU A 12 -9.80 -32.23 -27.58
N GLY A 13 -9.72 -31.82 -26.32
CA GLY A 13 -8.45 -31.56 -25.60
C GLY A 13 -8.06 -30.09 -25.45
N THR A 14 -8.89 -29.13 -25.85
CA THR A 14 -8.65 -27.72 -25.52
C THR A 14 -8.85 -27.46 -24.02
N ILE A 15 -7.82 -26.92 -23.38
CA ILE A 15 -7.89 -26.46 -22.00
C ILE A 15 -8.61 -25.10 -22.00
N PRO A 16 -9.69 -24.89 -21.22
CA PRO A 16 -10.32 -23.59 -21.06
C PRO A 16 -9.31 -22.55 -20.63
N TYR A 17 -9.39 -21.33 -21.19
CA TYR A 17 -8.46 -20.24 -20.89
C TYR A 17 -8.32 -19.97 -19.38
N GLN A 18 -9.43 -20.07 -18.65
CA GLN A 18 -9.43 -19.94 -17.18
C GLN A 18 -8.54 -20.97 -16.49
N GLN A 19 -8.60 -22.24 -16.94
CA GLN A 19 -7.79 -23.32 -16.39
C GLN A 19 -6.30 -23.16 -16.74
N TYR A 20 -6.03 -22.63 -17.93
CA TYR A 20 -4.67 -22.25 -18.33
C TYR A 20 -4.09 -21.14 -17.43
N LEU A 21 -4.88 -20.11 -17.11
CA LEU A 21 -4.45 -19.04 -16.21
C LEU A 21 -4.18 -19.55 -14.80
N ILE A 22 -5.03 -20.43 -14.27
CA ILE A 22 -4.83 -21.05 -12.94
C ILE A 22 -3.55 -21.87 -12.93
N ASN A 23 -3.33 -22.69 -13.95
CA ASN A 23 -2.11 -23.50 -14.06
C ASN A 23 -0.86 -22.62 -14.17
N LYS A 24 -0.89 -21.56 -14.95
CA LYS A 24 0.21 -20.59 -15.08
C LYS A 24 0.50 -19.86 -13.76
N LYS A 25 -0.53 -19.51 -12.98
CA LYS A 25 -0.38 -18.90 -11.66
C LYS A 25 0.27 -19.90 -10.69
N ASN A 26 -0.21 -21.13 -10.65
CA ASN A 26 0.33 -22.17 -9.77
C ASN A 26 1.79 -22.54 -10.10
N THR A 27 2.16 -22.59 -11.39
CA THR A 27 3.56 -22.83 -11.79
C THR A 27 4.47 -21.72 -11.31
N LYS A 28 4.09 -20.44 -11.48
CA LYS A 28 4.87 -19.29 -10.97
C LYS A 28 5.05 -19.34 -9.45
N LEU A 29 3.98 -19.56 -8.69
CA LEU A 29 4.06 -19.66 -7.23
C LEU A 29 4.99 -20.80 -6.79
N ASN A 30 4.96 -21.95 -7.48
CA ASN A 30 5.86 -23.06 -7.22
C ASN A 30 7.34 -22.70 -7.53
N ASP A 31 7.59 -21.94 -8.60
CA ASP A 31 8.95 -21.51 -8.93
C ASP A 31 9.49 -20.49 -7.92
N ILE A 32 8.66 -19.56 -7.46
CA ILE A 32 9.00 -18.60 -6.39
C ILE A 32 9.28 -19.34 -5.09
N SER A 33 8.45 -20.32 -4.73
CA SER A 33 8.67 -21.13 -3.53
C SER A 33 9.99 -21.91 -3.57
N LYS A 34 10.36 -22.47 -4.73
CA LYS A 34 11.65 -23.13 -4.94
C LYS A 34 12.83 -22.15 -4.88
N ALA A 35 12.69 -20.96 -5.44
CA ALA A 35 13.72 -19.93 -5.37
C ALA A 35 13.94 -19.46 -3.93
N LEU A 36 12.88 -19.21 -3.18
CA LEU A 36 12.95 -18.86 -1.77
C LEU A 36 13.62 -19.96 -0.92
N ILE A 37 13.36 -21.25 -1.21
CA ILE A 37 14.05 -22.36 -0.53
C ILE A 37 15.56 -22.29 -0.78
N LYS A 38 15.99 -21.89 -1.97
CA LYS A 38 17.40 -21.73 -2.33
C LYS A 38 18.04 -20.43 -1.83
N ASN A 39 17.36 -19.65 -0.98
CA ASN A 39 17.77 -18.34 -0.48
C ASN A 39 17.99 -17.29 -1.58
N VAL A 40 17.21 -17.34 -2.64
CA VAL A 40 17.22 -16.34 -3.71
C VAL A 40 15.80 -15.81 -3.90
N ARG A 41 15.63 -14.47 -3.95
CA ARG A 41 14.36 -13.86 -4.36
C ARG A 41 14.24 -13.93 -5.89
N TYR A 42 13.01 -14.00 -6.38
CA TYR A 42 12.74 -14.04 -7.81
C TYR A 42 13.25 -12.79 -8.54
N ASP A 43 13.23 -11.63 -7.87
CA ASP A 43 13.72 -10.34 -8.39
C ASP A 43 15.25 -10.18 -8.26
N GLY A 44 15.96 -11.12 -7.66
CA GLY A 44 17.40 -11.01 -7.41
C GLY A 44 17.80 -10.03 -6.29
N ARG A 45 16.82 -9.46 -5.55
CA ARG A 45 17.10 -8.60 -4.38
C ARG A 45 17.46 -9.42 -3.15
N ASP A 46 18.18 -8.78 -2.22
CA ASP A 46 18.35 -9.32 -0.89
C ASP A 46 17.03 -9.32 -0.11
N PHE A 47 16.94 -10.18 0.91
CA PHE A 47 15.72 -10.35 1.71
C PHE A 47 15.30 -9.08 2.46
N LEU A 48 16.26 -8.26 2.86
CA LEU A 48 16.06 -7.06 3.68
C LEU A 48 16.11 -5.75 2.87
N THR A 49 16.18 -5.82 1.55
CA THR A 49 16.23 -4.62 0.70
C THR A 49 14.86 -4.25 0.16
N HIS A 50 14.52 -2.96 0.24
CA HIS A 50 13.36 -2.36 -0.41
C HIS A 50 13.49 -2.33 -1.94
N ARG A 51 12.36 -2.24 -2.64
CA ARG A 51 12.31 -1.87 -4.05
C ARG A 51 12.77 -0.42 -4.23
N GLN A 52 13.17 -0.08 -5.44
CA GLN A 52 13.47 1.30 -5.78
C GLN A 52 12.25 2.17 -5.57
N LEU A 53 12.44 3.31 -4.92
CA LEU A 53 11.38 4.26 -4.60
C LEU A 53 11.57 5.51 -5.45
N CYS A 54 10.52 5.92 -6.16
CA CYS A 54 10.44 7.20 -6.84
C CYS A 54 9.29 8.00 -6.24
N ILE A 55 9.58 9.23 -5.84
CA ILE A 55 8.62 10.12 -5.17
C ILE A 55 8.55 11.42 -5.96
N LYS A 56 7.33 11.95 -6.15
CA LYS A 56 7.08 13.28 -6.70
C LYS A 56 5.92 13.91 -5.96
N THR A 57 6.03 15.17 -5.58
CA THR A 57 4.96 15.96 -4.98
C THR A 57 4.35 16.93 -5.99
N GLY A 58 3.20 17.55 -5.67
CA GLY A 58 2.60 18.58 -6.50
C GLY A 58 2.04 18.13 -7.85
N ILE A 59 1.70 16.85 -8.04
CA ILE A 59 1.26 16.32 -9.35
C ILE A 59 -0.19 16.70 -9.67
N VAL A 60 -1.06 16.74 -8.67
CA VAL A 60 -2.48 17.05 -8.85
C VAL A 60 -2.71 18.53 -8.54
N THR A 61 -2.82 19.35 -9.57
CA THR A 61 -2.94 20.81 -9.45
C THR A 61 -4.22 21.29 -8.77
N GLN A 62 -5.27 20.48 -8.73
CA GLN A 62 -6.55 20.82 -8.09
C GLN A 62 -6.59 20.45 -6.60
N ALA A 63 -5.66 19.64 -6.14
CA ALA A 63 -5.54 19.26 -4.74
C ALA A 63 -4.69 20.30 -4.01
N LYS A 64 -4.91 20.45 -2.70
CA LYS A 64 -4.06 21.28 -1.85
C LYS A 64 -2.66 20.70 -1.72
N GLY A 65 -2.58 19.38 -1.56
CA GLY A 65 -1.34 18.62 -1.59
C GLY A 65 -1.52 17.32 -2.32
N SER A 66 -0.49 16.87 -3.00
CA SER A 66 -0.52 15.62 -3.75
C SER A 66 0.84 14.97 -3.80
N ALA A 67 0.85 13.63 -3.80
CA ALA A 67 2.07 12.86 -3.92
C ALA A 67 1.85 11.67 -4.87
N TYR A 68 2.84 11.45 -5.72
CA TYR A 68 2.98 10.23 -6.51
C TYR A 68 4.12 9.42 -5.93
N VAL A 69 3.83 8.18 -5.64
CA VAL A 69 4.84 7.24 -5.13
C VAL A 69 4.85 6.01 -6.03
N GLU A 70 6.05 5.67 -6.46
CA GLU A 70 6.33 4.46 -7.21
C GLU A 70 7.31 3.61 -6.40
N CYS A 71 6.90 2.39 -6.08
CA CYS A 71 7.71 1.40 -5.37
C CYS A 71 7.86 0.16 -6.27
N GLY A 72 8.96 0.11 -7.03
CA GLY A 72 9.12 -0.88 -8.09
C GLY A 72 8.02 -0.74 -9.14
N HIS A 73 7.13 -1.74 -9.24
CA HIS A 73 5.97 -1.70 -10.14
C HIS A 73 4.69 -1.22 -9.46
N THR A 74 4.67 -1.02 -8.15
CA THR A 74 3.49 -0.46 -7.46
C THR A 74 3.49 1.05 -7.63
N LYS A 75 2.44 1.59 -8.26
CA LYS A 75 2.28 3.03 -8.56
C LYS A 75 0.97 3.54 -8.02
N LEU A 76 1.02 4.65 -7.31
CA LEU A 76 -0.17 5.27 -6.77
C LEU A 76 -0.05 6.79 -6.69
N VAL A 77 -1.20 7.43 -6.69
CA VAL A 77 -1.36 8.88 -6.50
C VAL A 77 -2.20 9.09 -5.26
N CYS A 78 -1.74 9.95 -4.38
CA CYS A 78 -2.50 10.44 -3.25
C CYS A 78 -2.78 11.93 -3.45
N SER A 79 -4.01 12.36 -3.18
CA SER A 79 -4.42 13.76 -3.21
C SER A 79 -5.15 14.12 -1.93
N VAL A 80 -4.79 15.26 -1.37
CA VAL A 80 -5.36 15.81 -0.15
C VAL A 80 -6.03 17.14 -0.47
N PHE A 81 -7.28 17.28 -0.08
CA PHE A 81 -8.07 18.47 -0.32
C PHE A 81 -8.14 19.37 0.92
N ASP A 82 -8.41 20.64 0.70
CA ASP A 82 -8.61 21.61 1.78
C ASP A 82 -9.69 21.14 2.76
N PRO A 83 -9.52 21.44 4.07
CA PRO A 83 -10.54 21.15 5.06
C PRO A 83 -11.87 21.81 4.68
N LYS A 84 -12.93 21.03 4.66
CA LYS A 84 -14.30 21.49 4.36
C LYS A 84 -15.18 21.36 5.59
N GLU A 85 -16.14 22.26 5.75
CA GLU A 85 -17.15 22.11 6.80
C GLU A 85 -17.96 20.82 6.57
N VAL A 86 -18.20 20.08 7.64
CA VAL A 86 -19.02 18.87 7.58
C VAL A 86 -20.49 19.28 7.38
N PRO A 87 -21.12 18.94 6.23
CA PRO A 87 -22.50 19.29 5.99
C PRO A 87 -23.42 18.54 6.96
N ASN A 88 -24.45 19.24 7.46
CA ASN A 88 -25.51 18.67 8.30
C ASN A 88 -25.12 18.15 9.68
N LYS A 89 -24.03 18.61 10.27
CA LYS A 89 -23.70 18.29 11.65
C LYS A 89 -24.52 19.12 12.61
N VAL A 90 -25.38 18.48 13.40
CA VAL A 90 -26.23 19.13 14.40
C VAL A 90 -25.43 19.54 15.64
N GLU A 91 -24.37 18.82 15.96
CA GLU A 91 -23.51 19.05 17.12
C GLU A 91 -22.10 19.47 16.70
N TYR A 92 -21.55 20.48 17.39
CA TYR A 92 -20.18 20.92 17.18
C TYR A 92 -19.20 19.84 17.66
N ALA A 93 -18.32 19.40 16.77
CA ALA A 93 -17.25 18.46 17.10
C ALA A 93 -15.97 19.21 17.46
N LYS A 94 -15.38 18.88 18.61
CA LYS A 94 -14.11 19.46 19.08
C LYS A 94 -12.91 19.00 18.25
N THR A 95 -13.07 17.93 17.49
CA THR A 95 -12.00 17.32 16.66
C THR A 95 -12.43 17.23 15.23
N GLY A 96 -11.50 17.46 14.31
CA GLY A 96 -11.71 17.28 12.88
C GLY A 96 -11.90 15.80 12.50
N GLU A 97 -12.60 15.58 11.39
CA GLU A 97 -12.82 14.25 10.82
C GLU A 97 -11.90 14.02 9.62
N LEU A 98 -11.48 12.75 9.46
CA LEU A 98 -10.74 12.31 8.29
C LEU A 98 -11.65 11.46 7.42
N GLN A 99 -11.84 11.89 6.19
CA GLN A 99 -12.48 11.10 5.15
C GLN A 99 -11.41 10.55 4.23
N CYS A 100 -11.21 9.25 4.27
CA CYS A 100 -10.32 8.59 3.34
C CYS A 100 -11.13 7.91 2.24
N GLU A 101 -10.63 7.97 1.02
CA GLU A 101 -11.12 7.21 -0.11
C GLU A 101 -9.96 6.43 -0.73
N PHE A 102 -10.11 5.12 -0.82
CA PHE A 102 -9.13 4.24 -1.42
C PHE A 102 -9.75 3.55 -2.62
N LYS A 103 -9.12 3.66 -3.78
CA LYS A 103 -9.64 3.09 -5.02
C LYS A 103 -8.54 2.49 -5.88
N PHE A 104 -8.83 1.33 -6.44
CA PHE A 104 -8.01 0.75 -7.50
C PHE A 104 -8.51 1.21 -8.86
N ALA A 105 -7.62 1.64 -9.75
CA ALA A 105 -7.97 1.83 -11.13
C ALA A 105 -8.40 0.48 -11.76
N THR A 106 -9.35 0.49 -12.66
CA THR A 106 -9.88 -0.74 -13.27
C THR A 106 -8.81 -1.60 -13.94
N PHE A 107 -7.71 -1.01 -14.35
CA PHE A 107 -6.55 -1.63 -14.99
C PHE A 107 -5.37 -1.91 -14.06
N SER A 108 -5.46 -1.50 -12.79
CA SER A 108 -4.34 -1.57 -11.83
C SER A 108 -3.91 -2.98 -11.46
N CYS A 109 -4.81 -3.94 -11.56
CA CYS A 109 -4.57 -5.33 -11.18
C CYS A 109 -4.48 -6.24 -12.40
N ARG A 110 -3.82 -7.40 -12.27
CA ARG A 110 -3.73 -8.43 -13.34
C ARG A 110 -5.09 -8.89 -13.85
N GLN A 111 -6.10 -8.91 -12.97
CA GLN A 111 -7.49 -9.09 -13.35
C GLN A 111 -8.17 -7.74 -13.34
N ARG A 112 -8.88 -7.40 -14.42
CA ARG A 112 -9.61 -6.14 -14.52
C ARG A 112 -10.63 -6.04 -13.40
N ARG A 113 -10.57 -4.98 -12.61
CA ARG A 113 -11.53 -4.70 -11.53
C ARG A 113 -12.78 -4.01 -12.06
N ASN A 114 -13.88 -4.22 -11.36
CA ASN A 114 -15.11 -3.47 -11.61
C ASN A 114 -14.95 -2.03 -11.10
N TYR A 115 -15.81 -1.13 -11.60
CA TYR A 115 -15.87 0.27 -11.13
C TYR A 115 -16.58 0.42 -9.78
N MET A 116 -17.31 -0.60 -9.32
CA MET A 116 -17.98 -0.60 -8.03
C MET A 116 -16.96 -0.79 -6.90
N ARG A 117 -17.26 -0.18 -5.74
CA ARG A 117 -16.43 -0.35 -4.53
C ARG A 117 -16.42 -1.80 -4.08
N ASP A 118 -15.23 -2.36 -4.02
CA ASP A 118 -15.01 -3.70 -3.49
C ASP A 118 -14.90 -3.69 -1.95
N PRO A 119 -15.21 -4.80 -1.26
CA PRO A 119 -14.98 -4.95 0.18
C PRO A 119 -13.51 -4.73 0.56
N GLU A 120 -12.56 -5.15 -0.27
CA GLU A 120 -11.12 -4.96 -0.10
C GLU A 120 -10.75 -3.46 -0.06
N GLU A 121 -11.30 -2.66 -0.97
CA GLU A 121 -11.08 -1.20 -0.99
C GLU A 121 -11.59 -0.53 0.29
N ARG A 122 -12.71 -1.01 0.85
CA ARG A 122 -13.25 -0.50 2.11
C ARG A 122 -12.35 -0.85 3.29
N GLN A 123 -11.82 -2.07 3.31
CA GLN A 123 -10.88 -2.49 4.35
C GLN A 123 -9.62 -1.65 4.33
N LEU A 124 -8.97 -1.52 3.17
CA LEU A 124 -7.77 -0.71 2.98
C LEU A 124 -8.01 0.77 3.32
N CYS A 125 -9.19 1.30 2.99
CA CYS A 125 -9.60 2.65 3.36
C CYS A 125 -9.67 2.84 4.89
N ASN A 126 -10.23 1.87 5.61
CA ASN A 126 -10.31 1.91 7.07
C ASN A 126 -8.93 1.77 7.73
N GLU A 127 -8.06 0.92 7.19
CA GLU A 127 -6.68 0.74 7.67
C GLU A 127 -5.86 2.01 7.41
N LEU A 128 -5.98 2.62 6.22
CA LEU A 128 -5.36 3.90 5.90
C LEU A 128 -5.82 5.01 6.86
N ARG A 129 -7.12 5.11 7.11
CA ARG A 129 -7.67 6.09 8.05
C ARG A 129 -7.10 5.88 9.46
N ARG A 130 -7.07 4.65 9.96
CA ARG A 130 -6.51 4.30 11.28
C ARG A 130 -5.05 4.68 11.40
N ALA A 131 -4.27 4.45 10.34
CA ALA A 131 -2.86 4.80 10.33
C ALA A 131 -2.63 6.32 10.38
N LEU A 132 -3.43 7.11 9.65
CA LEU A 132 -3.25 8.56 9.52
C LEU A 132 -3.85 9.35 10.69
N GLU A 133 -4.92 8.86 11.29
CA GLU A 133 -5.65 9.56 12.34
C GLU A 133 -4.80 10.02 13.53
N PRO A 134 -3.86 9.23 14.07
CA PRO A 134 -2.98 9.66 15.15
C PRO A 134 -1.83 10.60 14.70
N ALA A 135 -1.53 10.64 13.40
CA ALA A 135 -0.45 11.49 12.87
C ALA A 135 -0.87 12.95 12.65
N ILE A 136 -2.16 13.22 12.48
CA ILE A 136 -2.71 14.54 12.15
C ILE A 136 -3.17 15.27 13.40
N CYS A 137 -2.87 16.57 13.51
CA CYS A 137 -3.32 17.46 14.61
C CYS A 137 -4.80 17.81 14.44
N ARG A 138 -5.71 16.87 14.68
CA ARG A 138 -7.16 17.05 14.49
C ARG A 138 -7.80 18.15 15.31
N GLY A 139 -7.18 18.55 16.41
CA GLY A 139 -7.68 19.62 17.26
C GLY A 139 -7.67 21.01 16.56
N GLU A 140 -6.81 21.21 15.57
CA GLU A 140 -6.73 22.46 14.80
C GLU A 140 -7.83 22.59 13.75
N PHE A 141 -8.47 21.49 13.38
CA PHE A 141 -9.54 21.44 12.37
C PHE A 141 -10.89 21.08 12.99
N ALA A 142 -11.20 21.66 14.14
CA ALA A 142 -12.47 21.41 14.80
C ALA A 142 -13.65 21.67 13.84
N ASN A 143 -14.56 20.71 13.72
CA ASN A 143 -15.75 20.75 12.85
C ASN A 143 -15.49 20.75 11.33
N PHE A 144 -14.23 20.52 10.90
CA PHE A 144 -13.86 20.37 9.50
C PHE A 144 -13.55 18.90 9.18
N GLU A 145 -13.68 18.56 7.92
CA GLU A 145 -13.35 17.27 7.34
C GLU A 145 -12.21 17.44 6.34
N ILE A 146 -11.15 16.62 6.51
CA ILE A 146 -10.04 16.53 5.56
C ILE A 146 -10.27 15.33 4.67
N GLN A 147 -10.32 15.54 3.36
CA GLN A 147 -10.51 14.48 2.39
C GLN A 147 -9.17 14.04 1.81
N ILE A 148 -8.88 12.74 1.93
CA ILE A 148 -7.66 12.09 1.44
C ILE A 148 -8.07 11.01 0.44
N ASN A 149 -7.69 11.18 -0.83
CA ASN A 149 -8.03 10.24 -1.88
C ASN A 149 -6.76 9.54 -2.38
N VAL A 150 -6.77 8.22 -2.34
CA VAL A 150 -5.70 7.37 -2.87
C VAL A 150 -6.20 6.61 -4.08
N LEU A 151 -5.51 6.76 -5.20
CA LEU A 151 -5.77 6.04 -6.43
C LEU A 151 -4.56 5.16 -6.77
N VAL A 152 -4.77 3.85 -6.80
CA VAL A 152 -3.75 2.89 -7.21
C VAL A 152 -3.80 2.71 -8.71
N LEU A 153 -2.69 3.02 -9.41
CA LEU A 153 -2.55 2.90 -10.86
C LEU A 153 -2.01 1.52 -11.26
N GLU A 154 -1.08 0.97 -10.49
CA GLU A 154 -0.50 -0.35 -10.72
C GLU A 154 -0.25 -1.03 -9.38
N ASN A 155 -0.67 -2.29 -9.25
CA ASN A 155 -0.53 -3.08 -8.03
C ASN A 155 0.45 -4.23 -8.24
N ASP A 156 1.60 -4.15 -7.56
CA ASP A 156 2.60 -5.23 -7.49
C ASP A 156 2.96 -5.56 -6.02
N GLY A 157 1.98 -5.53 -5.12
CA GLY A 157 2.14 -5.83 -3.70
C GLY A 157 2.52 -4.61 -2.85
N SER A 158 2.43 -4.75 -1.53
CA SER A 158 2.73 -3.71 -0.52
C SER A 158 1.95 -2.40 -0.71
N VAL A 159 0.75 -2.49 -1.26
CA VAL A 159 -0.03 -1.31 -1.67
C VAL A 159 -0.41 -0.44 -0.49
N LEU A 160 -0.82 -1.03 0.64
CA LEU A 160 -1.23 -0.27 1.83
C LEU A 160 -0.06 0.53 2.42
N ALA A 161 1.11 -0.10 2.56
CA ALA A 161 2.30 0.57 3.08
C ALA A 161 2.73 1.76 2.19
N THR A 162 2.73 1.54 0.87
CA THR A 162 3.02 2.59 -0.11
C THR A 162 1.97 3.72 -0.06
N ALA A 163 0.69 3.37 0.11
CA ALA A 163 -0.41 4.33 0.22
C ALA A 163 -0.32 5.21 1.48
N ILE A 164 0.04 4.62 2.64
CA ILE A 164 0.24 5.37 3.88
C ILE A 164 1.41 6.35 3.73
N THR A 165 2.52 5.89 3.13
CA THR A 165 3.68 6.75 2.88
C THR A 165 3.35 7.89 1.92
N ALA A 166 2.60 7.62 0.85
CA ALA A 166 2.15 8.64 -0.09
C ALA A 166 1.17 9.63 0.54
N ALA A 167 0.28 9.16 1.41
CA ALA A 167 -0.64 10.03 2.14
C ALA A 167 0.12 10.94 3.11
N GLY A 168 1.15 10.42 3.81
CA GLY A 168 2.03 11.23 4.64
C GLY A 168 2.75 12.35 3.86
N LEU A 169 3.23 12.03 2.66
CA LEU A 169 3.84 13.00 1.74
C LEU A 169 2.84 14.05 1.22
N ALA A 170 1.64 13.61 0.81
CA ALA A 170 0.60 14.52 0.32
C ALA A 170 0.08 15.46 1.40
N LEU A 171 0.01 15.01 2.65
CA LEU A 171 -0.34 15.85 3.79
C LEU A 171 0.75 16.90 4.07
N MET A 172 2.03 16.53 3.92
CA MET A 172 3.16 17.44 4.07
C MET A 172 3.17 18.49 2.95
N ASP A 173 2.97 18.08 1.69
CA ASP A 173 2.84 18.99 0.53
C ASP A 173 1.68 19.97 0.69
N GLY A 174 0.53 19.49 1.22
CA GLY A 174 -0.64 20.32 1.55
C GLY A 174 -0.47 21.21 2.79
N CYS A 175 0.69 21.23 3.46
CA CYS A 175 0.93 21.97 4.70
C CYS A 175 -0.14 21.71 5.78
N ILE A 176 -0.66 20.50 5.87
CA ILE A 176 -1.60 20.11 6.92
C ILE A 176 -0.81 19.82 8.19
N PRO A 177 -1.16 20.42 9.34
CA PRO A 177 -0.43 20.21 10.59
C PRO A 177 -0.47 18.74 11.04
N MET A 178 0.73 18.18 11.17
CA MET A 178 0.97 16.81 11.61
C MET A 178 1.97 16.79 12.76
N TYR A 179 1.86 15.79 13.60
CA TYR A 179 2.84 15.56 14.68
C TYR A 179 4.18 15.10 14.13
N ASP A 180 4.17 14.21 13.14
CA ASP A 180 5.35 13.70 12.43
C ASP A 180 4.93 13.12 11.08
N VAL A 181 5.91 12.95 10.19
CA VAL A 181 5.72 12.29 8.91
C VAL A 181 5.59 10.79 9.11
N ILE A 182 4.50 10.25 8.63
CA ILE A 182 4.21 8.82 8.71
C ILE A 182 4.81 8.08 7.53
N VAL A 183 5.46 6.96 7.83
CA VAL A 183 6.03 6.05 6.83
C VAL A 183 5.61 4.63 7.20
N ALA A 184 5.30 3.82 6.21
CA ALA A 184 4.92 2.44 6.42
C ALA A 184 5.72 1.48 5.56
N THR A 185 5.99 0.29 6.10
CA THR A 185 6.61 -0.83 5.39
C THR A 185 5.82 -2.10 5.61
N SER A 186 5.86 -2.97 4.62
CA SER A 186 5.30 -4.31 4.72
C SER A 186 6.38 -5.39 4.72
N LEU A 187 6.06 -6.49 5.35
CA LEU A 187 6.91 -7.65 5.53
C LEU A 187 6.14 -8.90 5.13
N GLY A 188 6.70 -9.72 4.25
CA GLY A 188 6.19 -11.04 3.97
C GLY A 188 6.97 -12.09 4.78
N ILE A 189 6.28 -13.04 5.36
CA ILE A 189 6.88 -14.14 6.12
C ILE A 189 6.57 -15.43 5.38
N TYR A 190 7.61 -16.15 5.02
CA TYR A 190 7.50 -17.45 4.39
C TYR A 190 8.39 -18.46 5.11
N LYS A 191 7.77 -19.39 5.82
CA LYS A 191 8.45 -20.40 6.66
C LYS A 191 9.43 -19.72 7.66
N ASN A 192 10.12 -19.23 8.02
CA ASN A 192 11.02 -18.49 8.89
C ASN A 192 11.89 -17.46 8.13
N LYS A 193 11.55 -17.16 6.87
CA LYS A 193 12.25 -16.14 6.08
C LYS A 193 11.46 -14.86 6.07
N ILE A 194 12.16 -13.76 6.23
CA ILE A 194 11.65 -12.42 6.27
C ILE A 194 11.86 -11.81 4.88
N LEU A 195 10.80 -11.32 4.25
CA LEU A 195 10.82 -10.65 2.96
C LEU A 195 10.38 -9.21 3.16
N VAL A 196 11.29 -8.26 3.11
CA VAL A 196 10.94 -6.84 3.16
C VAL A 196 10.36 -6.43 1.82
N ASP A 197 9.27 -5.68 1.85
CA ASP A 197 8.57 -5.17 0.69
C ASP A 197 8.28 -6.27 -0.36
N PRO A 198 7.36 -7.22 -0.02
CA PRO A 198 7.05 -8.34 -0.89
C PRO A 198 6.36 -7.88 -2.17
N THR A 199 6.67 -8.53 -3.30
CA THR A 199 5.93 -8.39 -4.55
C THR A 199 4.55 -9.05 -4.46
N PHE A 200 3.65 -8.73 -5.37
CA PHE A 200 2.31 -9.33 -5.40
C PHE A 200 2.31 -10.87 -5.40
N ASP A 201 3.25 -11.47 -6.12
CA ASP A 201 3.38 -12.92 -6.18
C ASP A 201 3.92 -13.50 -4.86
N GLU A 202 4.88 -12.81 -4.21
CA GLU A 202 5.40 -13.16 -2.88
C GLU A 202 4.33 -12.97 -1.80
N GLU A 203 3.57 -11.88 -1.85
CA GLU A 203 2.46 -11.61 -0.93
C GLU A 203 1.37 -12.66 -1.04
N THR A 204 1.01 -13.04 -2.27
CA THR A 204 0.06 -14.14 -2.52
C THR A 204 0.58 -15.47 -1.97
N LEU A 205 1.88 -15.74 -2.09
CA LEU A 205 2.50 -16.94 -1.53
C LEU A 205 2.46 -16.95 0.01
N CYS A 206 2.73 -15.81 0.65
CA CYS A 206 2.71 -15.66 2.10
C CYS A 206 1.28 -15.73 2.66
N SER A 207 0.28 -15.24 1.93
CA SER A 207 -1.12 -15.26 2.34
C SER A 207 -1.84 -16.60 2.06
N THR A 208 -1.25 -17.48 1.24
CA THR A 208 -1.86 -18.78 0.92
C THR A 208 -1.79 -19.69 2.14
N ILE A 209 -2.93 -19.98 2.74
CA ILE A 209 -3.07 -20.91 3.86
C ILE A 209 -2.88 -22.34 3.33
N THR A 210 -1.87 -23.03 3.80
CA THR A 210 -1.69 -24.47 3.61
C THR A 210 -2.06 -25.19 4.91
N GLU A 211 -2.64 -26.38 4.82
CA GLU A 211 -3.12 -27.18 5.96
C GLU A 211 -2.03 -27.57 6.98
N LYS A 212 -0.76 -27.30 6.68
CA LYS A 212 0.36 -27.52 7.61
C LYS A 212 0.62 -26.22 8.35
N GLU A 213 0.87 -26.31 9.65
CA GLU A 213 1.28 -25.25 10.58
C GLU A 213 2.62 -24.60 10.15
N GLU A 214 2.64 -23.93 9.01
CA GLU A 214 3.80 -23.21 8.54
C GLU A 214 3.66 -21.74 8.93
N ASN A 215 4.74 -21.16 9.45
CA ASN A 215 4.83 -19.74 9.76
C ASN A 215 4.75 -18.93 8.44
N ARG A 216 3.58 -18.38 8.13
CA ARG A 216 3.31 -17.64 6.91
C ARG A 216 2.37 -16.47 7.18
N GLY A 217 2.66 -15.35 6.61
CA GLY A 217 1.80 -14.18 6.72
C GLY A 217 2.42 -12.94 6.11
N THR A 218 1.65 -11.87 6.16
CA THR A 218 2.10 -10.53 5.82
C THR A 218 1.88 -9.64 7.02
N VAL A 219 2.83 -8.76 7.30
CA VAL A 219 2.77 -7.78 8.37
C VAL A 219 3.05 -6.41 7.77
N MET A 220 2.25 -5.42 8.11
CA MET A 220 2.48 -4.03 7.79
C MET A 220 2.59 -3.23 9.08
N LEU A 221 3.51 -2.29 9.13
CA LEU A 221 3.71 -1.40 10.25
C LEU A 221 3.87 0.03 9.76
N ALA A 222 3.04 0.91 10.27
CA ALA A 222 3.14 2.35 10.08
C ALA A 222 3.81 2.99 11.30
N TYR A 223 4.80 3.85 11.07
CA TYR A 223 5.69 4.37 12.11
C TYR A 223 5.99 5.85 11.95
N MET A 224 5.98 6.57 13.05
CA MET A 224 6.43 7.96 13.18
C MET A 224 7.81 7.97 13.85
N LYS A 225 8.84 8.36 13.09
CA LYS A 225 10.23 8.20 13.50
C LYS A 225 10.63 9.14 14.63
N ASN A 226 10.25 10.43 14.55
CA ASN A 226 10.72 11.42 15.53
C ASN A 226 10.06 11.22 16.89
N ILE A 227 8.79 10.83 16.91
CA ILE A 227 8.02 10.55 18.12
C ILE A 227 8.27 9.11 18.61
N GLN A 228 8.81 8.24 17.75
CA GLN A 228 9.06 6.81 18.04
C GLN A 228 7.78 6.05 18.39
N GLN A 229 6.69 6.32 17.69
CA GLN A 229 5.40 5.67 17.92
C GLN A 229 4.94 4.89 16.68
N ILE A 230 4.35 3.73 16.95
CA ILE A 230 3.65 2.92 15.95
C ILE A 230 2.23 3.48 15.85
N THR A 231 1.79 3.84 14.66
CA THR A 231 0.45 4.37 14.41
C THR A 231 -0.55 3.28 14.07
N ASP A 232 -0.16 2.36 13.21
CA ASP A 232 -1.00 1.21 12.86
C ASP A 232 -0.15 -0.03 12.63
N PHE A 233 -0.78 -1.17 12.89
CA PHE A 233 -0.20 -2.49 12.72
C PHE A 233 -1.25 -3.41 12.11
N ALA A 234 -0.98 -3.91 10.92
CA ALA A 234 -1.85 -4.87 10.24
C ALA A 234 -1.11 -6.19 10.05
N GLN A 235 -1.76 -7.27 10.44
CA GLN A 235 -1.24 -8.63 10.27
C GLN A 235 -2.27 -9.50 9.55
N ASN A 236 -1.80 -10.28 8.58
CA ASN A 236 -2.60 -11.27 7.89
C ASN A 236 -1.83 -12.60 7.81
N GLY A 237 -2.48 -13.70 8.18
CA GLY A 237 -1.88 -15.03 8.18
C GLY A 237 -1.54 -15.58 9.58
N SER A 238 -0.84 -16.73 9.61
CA SER A 238 -0.44 -17.43 10.83
C SER A 238 1.04 -17.18 11.12
N ILE A 239 1.33 -16.46 12.19
CA ILE A 239 2.69 -16.03 12.56
C ILE A 239 3.04 -16.57 13.94
N ASN A 240 4.27 -17.06 14.08
CA ASN A 240 4.78 -17.54 15.36
C ASN A 240 5.06 -16.36 16.30
N VAL A 241 4.41 -16.35 17.46
CA VAL A 241 4.50 -15.29 18.47
C VAL A 241 5.94 -15.09 18.97
N ASN A 242 6.74 -16.16 19.06
CA ASN A 242 8.11 -16.06 19.54
C ASN A 242 9.03 -15.24 18.63
N MET A 243 8.75 -15.21 17.32
CA MET A 243 9.53 -14.46 16.33
C MET A 243 8.99 -13.03 16.11
N PHE A 244 7.84 -12.73 16.67
CA PHE A 244 7.15 -11.46 16.46
C PHE A 244 7.99 -10.21 16.83
N PRO A 245 8.73 -10.18 17.95
CA PRO A 245 9.56 -9.03 18.28
C PRO A 245 10.65 -8.72 17.24
N GLU A 246 11.23 -9.77 16.62
CA GLU A 246 12.23 -9.65 15.57
C GLU A 246 11.62 -9.01 14.31
N TYR A 247 10.40 -9.41 13.94
CA TYR A 247 9.70 -8.83 12.80
C TYR A 247 9.37 -7.35 13.00
N VAL A 248 8.89 -6.99 14.20
CA VAL A 248 8.60 -5.59 14.54
C VAL A 248 9.88 -4.74 14.51
N GLN A 249 10.98 -5.24 15.08
CA GLN A 249 12.25 -4.52 15.08
C GLN A 249 12.76 -4.32 13.64
N THR A 250 12.70 -5.34 12.81
CA THR A 250 13.08 -5.25 11.40
C THR A 250 12.25 -4.20 10.66
N LEU A 251 10.94 -4.15 10.90
CA LEU A 251 10.04 -3.15 10.30
C LEU A 251 10.37 -1.73 10.76
N ILE A 252 10.66 -1.53 12.05
CA ILE A 252 11.07 -0.23 12.58
C ILE A 252 12.38 0.25 11.92
N ASP A 253 13.37 -0.64 11.79
CA ASP A 253 14.65 -0.31 11.16
C ASP A 253 14.47 0.07 9.69
N GLN A 254 13.62 -0.65 8.96
CA GLN A 254 13.29 -0.35 7.56
C GLN A 254 12.51 0.96 7.42
N ASN A 255 11.54 1.22 8.29
CA ASN A 255 10.82 2.50 8.33
C ASN A 255 11.76 3.67 8.61
N CYS A 256 12.75 3.50 9.48
CA CYS A 256 13.76 4.52 9.74
C CYS A 256 14.65 4.83 8.52
N GLN A 257 14.92 3.85 7.66
CA GLN A 257 15.65 4.05 6.40
C GLN A 257 14.78 4.78 5.38
N LEU A 258 13.53 4.33 5.18
CA LEU A 258 12.58 4.97 4.28
C LEU A 258 12.28 6.41 4.66
N TYR A 259 12.13 6.70 5.94
CA TYR A 259 11.88 8.06 6.44
C TYR A 259 12.95 9.05 5.95
N LYS A 260 14.22 8.65 5.94
CA LYS A 260 15.32 9.51 5.45
C LYS A 260 15.15 9.84 3.97
N ILE A 261 14.73 8.85 3.17
CA ILE A 261 14.51 9.02 1.73
C ILE A 261 13.30 9.93 1.49
N VAL A 262 12.20 9.69 2.18
CA VAL A 262 10.96 10.47 2.08
C VAL A 262 11.20 11.95 2.43
N VAL A 263 11.86 12.22 3.55
CA VAL A 263 12.16 13.59 3.97
C VAL A 263 13.16 14.28 3.03
N SER A 264 14.15 13.55 2.50
CA SER A 264 15.10 14.13 1.54
C SER A 264 14.42 14.47 0.20
N ALA A 265 13.51 13.63 -0.28
CA ALA A 265 12.73 13.89 -1.49
C ALA A 265 11.87 15.15 -1.33
N ALA A 266 11.09 15.23 -0.26
CA ALA A 266 10.26 16.40 0.00
C ALA A 266 11.07 17.69 0.18
N ARG A 267 12.26 17.63 0.80
CA ARG A 267 13.14 18.80 0.92
C ARG A 267 13.65 19.25 -0.45
N ASN A 268 14.01 18.31 -1.33
CA ASN A 268 14.49 18.64 -2.68
C ASN A 268 13.38 19.30 -3.50
N ASP A 269 12.15 18.79 -3.43
CA ASP A 269 11.00 19.37 -4.14
C ASP A 269 10.75 20.83 -3.70
N VAL A 270 10.90 21.14 -2.41
CA VAL A 270 10.78 22.52 -1.90
C VAL A 270 11.93 23.41 -2.39
N ILE A 271 13.16 22.90 -2.43
CA ILE A 271 14.32 23.64 -2.95
C ILE A 271 14.12 23.95 -4.43
N ASP A 272 13.74 22.96 -5.23
CA ASP A 272 13.48 23.12 -6.66
C ASP A 272 12.37 24.14 -6.94
N TYR A 273 11.34 24.18 -6.09
CA TYR A 273 10.28 25.19 -6.18
C TYR A 273 10.82 26.61 -6.02
N PHE A 274 11.63 26.88 -5.00
CA PHE A 274 12.23 28.20 -4.78
C PHE A 274 13.25 28.60 -5.83
N GLU A 275 14.03 27.66 -6.37
CA GLU A 275 14.97 27.92 -7.46
C GLU A 275 14.26 28.30 -8.76
N ASN A 276 13.11 27.68 -9.06
CA ASN A 276 12.29 28.00 -10.23
C ASN A 276 11.57 29.35 -10.10
N GLU A 277 11.16 29.78 -8.90
CA GLU A 277 10.56 31.12 -8.69
C GLU A 277 11.61 32.26 -8.75
N SER A 278 12.89 31.94 -8.56
CA SER A 278 13.96 32.94 -8.59
C SER A 278 14.54 33.19 -9.98
N GLN A 279 14.10 32.49 -11.01
CA GLN A 279 14.41 32.69 -12.42
C GLN A 279 13.29 33.43 -13.16
#